data_0ced06fb6d662ae54cb54e13d0f19cf2
#
_entry.id   0ced06fb6d662ae54cb54e13d0f19cf2
#
_cell.length_a   1.000
_cell.length_b   1.000
_cell.length_c   1.000
_cell.angle_alpha   90.00
_cell.angle_beta   90.00
_cell.angle_gamma   90.00
#
_symmetry.space_group_name_H-M   'P 1'
#
loop_
_entity.id
_entity.type
_entity.pdbx_description
1 polymer ?
#
loop_
_entity_poly.entity_id
_entity_poly.type
_entity_poly.pdbx_seq_one_letter_code
_entity_poly.pdbx_strand_id
1 'polypeptide(L)'
;SKYALSERLVCGECGTLYRRCTWSKRGKKRVVWRCVSRLDYGTKYCHNSPSVDEDQLQRSILAAINSAMSRKSTLIRKITGAMEQVLAPIPGESMSLSDIESRLDELNDLTRTLVAKAAHAENPSIYTVQLKEIMDEAAVLKEKRQAIEEQRKSNTQAIRRIEEAAAVMEGASAEIQEWDETLIRQLVDTVKVVSAEHITVILRGGIQVEQDMI
;
A
#
# COMPACT_ATOMS: atom_id res chain seq x y z
N SER A 1 2.14 11.05 15.03
CA SER A 1 1.87 10.38 16.32
C SER A 1 3.16 10.15 17.11
N LYS A 2 3.09 10.20 18.44
CA LYS A 2 4.26 9.99 19.33
C LYS A 2 4.70 8.51 19.38
N TYR A 3 3.75 7.58 19.27
CA TYR A 3 3.98 6.14 19.42
C TYR A 3 3.97 5.46 18.05
N ALA A 4 4.90 4.52 17.81
CA ALA A 4 5.03 3.81 16.52
C ALA A 4 3.78 3.01 16.15
N LEU A 5 3.11 2.43 17.13
CA LEU A 5 1.92 1.61 16.93
C LEU A 5 0.62 2.39 16.76
N SER A 6 0.64 3.71 16.99
CA SER A 6 -0.54 4.54 16.72
C SER A 6 -0.89 4.47 15.23
N GLU A 7 -2.17 4.23 14.94
CA GLU A 7 -2.70 4.08 13.56
C GLU A 7 -2.20 2.84 12.81
N ARG A 8 -1.42 1.96 13.46
CA ARG A 8 -0.87 0.75 12.85
C ARG A 8 -1.30 -0.54 13.54
N LEU A 9 -1.76 -0.44 14.79
CA LEU A 9 -2.25 -1.60 15.52
C LEU A 9 -3.75 -1.76 15.27
N VAL A 10 -4.15 -2.85 14.61
CA VAL A 10 -5.52 -3.12 14.19
C VAL A 10 -6.09 -4.38 14.84
N CYS A 11 -7.38 -4.38 15.04
CA CYS A 11 -8.11 -5.52 15.57
C CYS A 11 -8.31 -6.59 14.49
N GLY A 12 -7.93 -7.82 14.77
CA GLY A 12 -8.11 -8.96 13.88
C GLY A 12 -9.57 -9.33 13.62
N GLU A 13 -10.45 -9.00 14.56
CA GLU A 13 -11.88 -9.29 14.44
C GLU A 13 -12.65 -8.23 13.66
N CYS A 14 -12.53 -6.95 14.05
CA CYS A 14 -13.37 -5.88 13.50
C CYS A 14 -12.60 -4.87 12.62
N GLY A 15 -11.29 -5.01 12.46
CA GLY A 15 -10.46 -4.11 11.65
C GLY A 15 -10.23 -2.71 12.24
N THR A 16 -10.85 -2.39 13.39
CA THR A 16 -10.71 -1.06 14.00
C THR A 16 -9.34 -0.93 14.68
N LEU A 17 -8.83 0.29 14.75
CA LEU A 17 -7.57 0.59 15.41
C LEU A 17 -7.62 0.28 16.93
N TYR A 18 -6.46 0.01 17.46
CA TYR A 18 -6.25 -0.03 18.92
C TYR A 18 -5.83 1.35 19.44
N ARG A 19 -6.29 1.68 20.64
CA ARG A 19 -5.93 2.89 21.38
C ARG A 19 -5.09 2.53 22.59
N ARG A 20 -4.02 3.27 22.81
CA ARG A 20 -3.16 3.17 23.99
C ARG A 20 -3.90 3.72 25.21
N CYS A 21 -4.02 2.90 26.25
CA CYS A 21 -4.71 3.23 27.49
C CYS A 21 -3.79 2.99 28.68
N THR A 22 -3.88 3.83 29.71
CA THR A 22 -3.19 3.62 30.96
C THR A 22 -4.18 3.12 32.01
N TRP A 23 -3.92 1.95 32.55
CA TRP A 23 -4.67 1.40 33.68
C TRP A 23 -3.94 1.65 34.99
N SER A 24 -4.67 2.08 35.99
CA SER A 24 -4.16 2.19 37.36
C SER A 24 -4.95 1.24 38.24
N LYS A 25 -4.27 0.26 38.85
CA LYS A 25 -4.87 -0.67 39.81
C LYS A 25 -3.96 -0.79 41.00
N ARG A 26 -4.48 -0.46 42.18
CA ARG A 26 -3.75 -0.54 43.47
C ARG A 26 -2.40 0.20 43.44
N GLY A 27 -2.35 1.41 42.86
CA GLY A 27 -1.13 2.23 42.74
C GLY A 27 -0.14 1.80 41.64
N LYS A 28 -0.35 0.67 40.99
CA LYS A 28 0.47 0.23 39.83
C LYS A 28 -0.16 0.73 38.55
N LYS A 29 0.61 1.46 37.75
CA LYS A 29 0.23 1.88 36.38
C LYS A 29 0.69 0.80 35.42
N ARG A 30 -0.20 0.42 34.51
CA ARG A 30 0.07 -0.51 33.40
C ARG A 30 -0.45 0.12 32.11
N VAL A 31 0.33 0.04 31.06
CA VAL A 31 -0.06 0.52 29.75
C VAL A 31 -0.56 -0.65 28.93
N VAL A 32 -1.74 -0.48 28.35
CA VAL A 32 -2.38 -1.51 27.52
C VAL A 32 -2.93 -0.88 26.24
N TRP A 33 -3.00 -1.68 25.22
CA TRP A 33 -3.66 -1.34 23.96
C TRP A 33 -5.02 -2.02 23.91
N ARG A 34 -6.07 -1.29 23.48
CA ARG A 34 -7.45 -1.77 23.41
C ARG A 34 -8.12 -1.37 22.11
N CYS A 35 -8.91 -2.27 21.54
CA CYS A 35 -9.71 -2.01 20.36
C CYS A 35 -10.67 -0.83 20.61
N VAL A 36 -10.66 0.17 19.72
CA VAL A 36 -11.48 1.37 19.83
C VAL A 36 -12.96 1.03 19.75
N SER A 37 -13.36 0.14 18.84
CA SER A 37 -14.75 -0.32 18.73
C SER A 37 -15.25 -0.92 20.03
N ARG A 38 -14.42 -1.74 20.69
CA ARG A 38 -14.79 -2.33 22.00
C ARG A 38 -14.79 -1.32 23.14
N LEU A 39 -13.94 -0.29 23.09
CA LEU A 39 -13.93 0.79 24.08
C LEU A 39 -15.19 1.64 23.98
N ASP A 40 -15.59 2.00 22.78
CA ASP A 40 -16.66 2.98 22.54
C ASP A 40 -18.05 2.33 22.55
N TYR A 41 -18.17 1.04 22.14
CA TYR A 41 -19.45 0.36 21.95
C TYR A 41 -19.59 -0.96 22.73
N GLY A 42 -18.61 -1.31 23.57
CA GLY A 42 -18.61 -2.57 24.30
C GLY A 42 -18.49 -3.78 23.35
N THR A 43 -19.29 -4.82 23.62
CA THR A 43 -19.28 -6.05 22.82
C THR A 43 -20.19 -6.00 21.59
N LYS A 44 -20.81 -4.85 21.30
CA LYS A 44 -21.81 -4.74 20.21
C LYS A 44 -21.23 -5.04 18.84
N TYR A 45 -19.99 -4.60 18.56
CA TYR A 45 -19.36 -4.71 17.24
C TYR A 45 -18.03 -5.48 17.27
N CYS A 46 -17.51 -5.80 18.45
CA CYS A 46 -16.28 -6.53 18.61
C CYS A 46 -16.35 -7.39 19.88
N HIS A 47 -16.37 -8.71 19.73
CA HIS A 47 -16.66 -9.64 20.83
C HIS A 47 -15.40 -10.15 21.51
N ASN A 48 -14.33 -10.44 20.74
CA ASN A 48 -13.17 -11.20 21.22
C ASN A 48 -11.86 -10.43 21.20
N SER A 49 -11.89 -9.09 20.96
CA SER A 49 -10.64 -8.31 20.96
C SER A 49 -10.01 -8.28 22.35
N PRO A 50 -8.77 -8.78 22.52
CA PRO A 50 -8.07 -8.74 23.80
C PRO A 50 -7.59 -7.32 24.15
N SER A 51 -7.36 -7.09 25.44
CA SER A 51 -6.52 -5.98 25.88
C SER A 51 -5.08 -6.49 25.92
N VAL A 52 -4.19 -5.81 25.20
CA VAL A 52 -2.80 -6.24 25.03
C VAL A 52 -1.88 -5.36 25.86
N ASP A 53 -1.00 -5.97 26.64
CA ASP A 53 0.03 -5.26 27.39
C ASP A 53 1.08 -4.66 26.44
N GLU A 54 1.51 -3.43 26.70
CA GLU A 54 2.44 -2.74 25.82
C GLU A 54 3.81 -3.40 25.77
N ASP A 55 4.37 -3.78 26.94
CA ASP A 55 5.71 -4.36 26.99
C ASP A 55 5.73 -5.75 26.34
N GLN A 56 4.67 -6.55 26.55
CA GLN A 56 4.51 -7.83 25.88
C GLN A 56 4.40 -7.67 24.37
N LEU A 57 3.57 -6.72 23.90
CA LEU A 57 3.39 -6.43 22.48
C LEU A 57 4.68 -6.00 21.82
N GLN A 58 5.45 -5.11 22.47
CA GLN A 58 6.71 -4.63 21.96
C GLN A 58 7.73 -5.75 21.81
N ARG A 59 7.88 -6.62 22.83
CA ARG A 59 8.77 -7.80 22.75
C ARG A 59 8.37 -8.73 21.61
N SER A 60 7.09 -9.00 21.45
CA SER A 60 6.60 -9.89 20.40
C SER A 60 6.83 -9.31 19.01
N ILE A 61 6.65 -8.00 18.82
CA ILE A 61 6.96 -7.33 17.55
C ILE A 61 8.46 -7.38 17.26
N LEU A 62 9.32 -7.13 18.25
CA LEU A 62 10.77 -7.26 18.08
C LEU A 62 11.18 -8.67 17.68
N ALA A 63 10.61 -9.69 18.33
CA ALA A 63 10.85 -11.09 17.98
C ALA A 63 10.42 -11.40 16.54
N ALA A 64 9.26 -10.91 16.10
CA ALA A 64 8.81 -11.05 14.72
C ALA A 64 9.78 -10.42 13.71
N ILE A 65 10.23 -9.19 13.98
CA ILE A 65 11.18 -8.47 13.13
C ILE A 65 12.50 -9.25 13.07
N ASN A 66 13.06 -9.67 14.21
CA ASN A 66 14.32 -10.41 14.28
C ASN A 66 14.21 -11.77 13.58
N SER A 67 13.08 -12.47 13.71
CA SER A 67 12.81 -13.71 12.95
C SER A 67 12.77 -13.47 11.44
N ALA A 68 12.17 -12.36 11.01
CA ALA A 68 12.19 -11.96 9.61
C ALA A 68 13.60 -11.64 9.12
N MET A 69 14.40 -10.93 9.93
CA MET A 69 15.77 -10.53 9.59
C MET A 69 16.72 -11.73 9.54
N SER A 70 16.56 -12.73 10.39
CA SER A 70 17.38 -13.96 10.35
C SER A 70 17.22 -14.74 9.03
N ARG A 71 16.10 -14.53 8.32
CA ARG A 71 15.84 -15.10 6.99
C ARG A 71 16.19 -14.12 5.84
N LYS A 72 17.17 -13.26 6.05
CA LYS A 72 17.56 -12.14 5.16
C LYS A 72 17.64 -12.51 3.66
N SER A 73 18.29 -13.63 3.31
CA SER A 73 18.43 -14.08 1.92
C SER A 73 17.09 -14.43 1.25
N THR A 74 16.18 -15.04 2.02
CA THR A 74 14.84 -15.38 1.53
C THR A 74 13.97 -14.12 1.37
N LEU A 75 14.16 -13.14 2.22
CA LEU A 75 13.47 -11.85 2.20
C LEU A 75 13.89 -11.02 1.00
N ILE A 76 15.18 -10.86 0.77
CA ILE A 76 15.72 -10.14 -0.40
C ILE A 76 15.16 -10.75 -1.69
N ARG A 77 15.17 -12.07 -1.80
CA ARG A 77 14.61 -12.75 -2.98
C ARG A 77 13.11 -12.51 -3.16
N LYS A 78 12.31 -12.50 -2.06
CA LYS A 78 10.88 -12.16 -2.13
C LYS A 78 10.64 -10.72 -2.54
N ILE A 79 11.44 -9.79 -2.02
CA ILE A 79 11.39 -8.36 -2.36
C ILE A 79 11.74 -8.18 -3.84
N THR A 80 12.82 -8.80 -4.32
CA THR A 80 13.22 -8.74 -5.73
C THR A 80 12.13 -9.33 -6.64
N GLY A 81 11.56 -10.48 -6.27
CA GLY A 81 10.45 -11.07 -7.03
C GLY A 81 9.18 -10.21 -7.03
N ALA A 82 8.86 -9.53 -5.93
CA ALA A 82 7.75 -8.58 -5.89
C ALA A 82 8.01 -7.34 -6.78
N MET A 83 9.25 -6.85 -6.82
CA MET A 83 9.66 -5.78 -7.74
C MET A 83 9.52 -6.21 -9.21
N GLU A 84 9.95 -7.41 -9.56
CA GLU A 84 9.79 -7.97 -10.90
C GLU A 84 8.32 -8.08 -11.31
N GLN A 85 7.42 -8.50 -10.39
CA GLN A 85 5.98 -8.54 -10.65
C GLN A 85 5.36 -7.16 -10.86
N VAL A 86 5.80 -6.16 -10.08
CA VAL A 86 5.33 -4.77 -10.21
C VAL A 86 5.83 -4.13 -11.51
N LEU A 87 7.01 -4.53 -11.98
CA LEU A 87 7.60 -4.06 -13.24
C LEU A 87 7.14 -4.85 -14.46
N ALA A 88 6.49 -6.02 -14.26
CA ALA A 88 5.99 -6.83 -15.35
C ALA A 88 4.95 -6.06 -16.18
N PRO A 89 4.96 -6.19 -17.51
CA PRO A 89 3.93 -5.63 -18.36
C PRO A 89 2.56 -6.14 -17.96
N ILE A 90 1.54 -5.27 -17.94
CA ILE A 90 0.17 -5.67 -17.62
C ILE A 90 -0.32 -6.66 -18.69
N PRO A 91 -0.73 -7.89 -18.32
CA PRO A 91 -1.24 -8.83 -19.30
C PRO A 91 -2.48 -8.28 -20.02
N GLY A 92 -2.41 -8.15 -21.34
CA GLY A 92 -3.50 -7.64 -22.19
C GLY A 92 -3.33 -6.21 -22.70
N GLU A 93 -2.27 -5.50 -22.37
CA GLU A 93 -1.94 -4.24 -23.03
C GLU A 93 -1.43 -4.51 -24.44
N SER A 94 -2.31 -4.31 -25.43
CA SER A 94 -1.99 -4.47 -26.84
C SER A 94 -1.26 -3.25 -27.43
N MET A 95 -1.19 -2.13 -26.70
CA MET A 95 -0.56 -0.89 -27.15
C MET A 95 0.34 -0.30 -26.06
N SER A 96 1.57 0.05 -26.43
CA SER A 96 2.48 0.76 -25.53
C SER A 96 2.06 2.24 -25.38
N LEU A 97 2.59 2.95 -24.39
CA LEU A 97 2.39 4.41 -24.28
C LEU A 97 2.83 5.16 -25.53
N SER A 98 3.95 4.75 -26.13
CA SER A 98 4.47 5.32 -27.36
C SER A 98 3.51 5.12 -28.54
N ASP A 99 2.87 3.94 -28.64
CA ASP A 99 1.90 3.66 -29.70
C ASP A 99 0.64 4.51 -29.53
N ILE A 100 0.20 4.69 -28.27
CA ILE A 100 -0.95 5.55 -27.93
C ILE A 100 -0.66 7.01 -28.28
N GLU A 101 0.52 7.52 -27.93
CA GLU A 101 0.94 8.89 -28.27
C GLU A 101 1.02 9.10 -29.76
N SER A 102 1.67 8.20 -30.50
CA SER A 102 1.74 8.25 -31.95
C SER A 102 0.35 8.25 -32.61
N ARG A 103 -0.55 7.42 -32.10
CA ARG A 103 -1.92 7.38 -32.60
C ARG A 103 -2.71 8.65 -32.30
N LEU A 104 -2.53 9.23 -31.13
CA LEU A 104 -3.15 10.52 -30.79
C LEU A 104 -2.65 11.67 -31.71
N ASP A 105 -1.38 11.68 -32.05
CA ASP A 105 -0.82 12.67 -32.97
C ASP A 105 -1.39 12.50 -34.39
N GLU A 106 -1.50 11.27 -34.89
CA GLU A 106 -2.17 10.98 -36.16
C GLU A 106 -3.64 11.47 -36.15
N LEU A 107 -4.40 11.21 -35.09
CA LEU A 107 -5.79 11.65 -34.98
C LEU A 107 -5.91 13.18 -34.92
N ASN A 108 -4.95 13.86 -34.27
CA ASN A 108 -4.90 15.32 -34.24
C ASN A 108 -4.66 15.90 -35.67
N ASP A 109 -3.75 15.31 -36.44
CA ASP A 109 -3.47 15.75 -37.81
C ASP A 109 -4.65 15.47 -38.75
N LEU A 110 -5.32 14.32 -38.60
CA LEU A 110 -6.55 14.02 -39.32
C LEU A 110 -7.67 15.03 -38.98
N THR A 111 -7.82 15.37 -37.70
CA THR A 111 -8.80 16.37 -37.25
C THR A 111 -8.53 17.72 -37.94
N ARG A 112 -7.27 18.19 -37.89
CA ARG A 112 -6.89 19.46 -38.56
C ARG A 112 -7.23 19.44 -40.06
N THR A 113 -6.92 18.33 -40.73
CA THR A 113 -7.18 18.16 -42.15
C THR A 113 -8.68 18.17 -42.47
N LEU A 114 -9.49 17.46 -41.68
CA LEU A 114 -10.94 17.39 -41.87
C LEU A 114 -11.62 18.73 -41.55
N VAL A 115 -11.17 19.45 -40.54
CA VAL A 115 -11.69 20.78 -40.18
C VAL A 115 -11.37 21.75 -41.31
N ALA A 116 -10.16 21.73 -41.87
CA ALA A 116 -9.78 22.57 -43.03
C ALA A 116 -10.65 22.27 -44.25
N LYS A 117 -10.90 20.99 -44.55
CA LYS A 117 -11.77 20.60 -45.67
C LYS A 117 -13.24 21.03 -45.43
N ALA A 118 -13.74 20.87 -44.21
CA ALA A 118 -15.09 21.26 -43.85
C ALA A 118 -15.32 22.78 -43.97
N ALA A 119 -14.29 23.60 -43.66
CA ALA A 119 -14.36 25.04 -43.78
C ALA A 119 -14.51 25.56 -45.23
N HIS A 120 -14.13 24.76 -46.23
CA HIS A 120 -14.21 25.09 -47.64
C HIS A 120 -15.26 24.27 -48.41
N ALA A 121 -16.02 23.41 -47.71
CA ALA A 121 -17.03 22.57 -48.34
C ALA A 121 -18.40 23.26 -48.46
N GLU A 122 -19.12 22.99 -49.53
CA GLU A 122 -20.51 23.46 -49.69
C GLU A 122 -21.46 22.83 -48.62
N ASN A 123 -21.12 21.60 -48.17
CA ASN A 123 -21.86 20.92 -47.12
C ASN A 123 -20.93 20.38 -46.02
N PRO A 124 -20.63 21.18 -44.96
CA PRO A 124 -19.74 20.78 -43.88
C PRO A 124 -20.22 19.56 -43.06
N SER A 125 -21.53 19.26 -43.11
CA SER A 125 -22.11 18.18 -42.31
C SER A 125 -21.63 16.77 -42.74
N ILE A 126 -21.09 16.63 -43.96
CA ILE A 126 -20.50 15.38 -44.44
C ILE A 126 -19.32 14.91 -43.56
N TYR A 127 -18.60 15.87 -42.98
CA TYR A 127 -17.42 15.58 -42.15
C TYR A 127 -17.77 15.35 -40.68
N THR A 128 -19.02 15.61 -40.25
CA THR A 128 -19.40 15.54 -38.81
C THR A 128 -19.26 14.14 -38.26
N VAL A 129 -19.63 13.12 -39.03
CA VAL A 129 -19.55 11.72 -38.60
C VAL A 129 -18.09 11.30 -38.39
N GLN A 130 -17.23 11.59 -39.35
CA GLN A 130 -15.79 11.28 -39.26
C GLN A 130 -15.10 12.02 -38.13
N LEU A 131 -15.42 13.30 -37.93
CA LEU A 131 -14.88 14.06 -36.78
C LEU A 131 -15.31 13.48 -35.48
N LYS A 132 -16.57 13.04 -35.34
CA LYS A 132 -17.07 12.40 -34.14
C LYS A 132 -16.32 11.08 -33.85
N GLU A 133 -16.18 10.21 -34.86
CA GLU A 133 -15.44 8.95 -34.70
C GLU A 133 -14.00 9.17 -34.24
N ILE A 134 -13.29 10.16 -34.80
CA ILE A 134 -11.94 10.52 -34.42
C ILE A 134 -11.91 11.05 -32.97
N MET A 135 -12.87 11.88 -32.58
CA MET A 135 -12.95 12.41 -31.21
C MET A 135 -13.24 11.31 -30.21
N ASP A 136 -14.14 10.38 -30.53
CA ASP A 136 -14.47 9.24 -29.66
C ASP A 136 -13.24 8.31 -29.50
N GLU A 137 -12.53 7.99 -30.58
CA GLU A 137 -11.26 7.23 -30.52
C GLU A 137 -10.20 7.95 -29.68
N ALA A 138 -10.01 9.25 -29.89
CA ALA A 138 -9.05 10.04 -29.13
C ALA A 138 -9.40 10.10 -27.64
N ALA A 139 -10.68 10.16 -27.27
CA ALA A 139 -11.13 10.12 -25.88
C ALA A 139 -10.76 8.80 -25.20
N VAL A 140 -11.04 7.66 -25.83
CA VAL A 140 -10.66 6.33 -25.33
C VAL A 140 -9.15 6.18 -25.15
N LEU A 141 -8.36 6.66 -26.11
CA LEU A 141 -6.90 6.59 -26.01
C LEU A 141 -6.34 7.49 -24.91
N LYS A 142 -6.92 8.67 -24.66
CA LYS A 142 -6.54 9.56 -23.55
C LYS A 142 -6.83 8.92 -22.19
N GLU A 143 -7.98 8.27 -22.05
CA GLU A 143 -8.30 7.53 -20.82
C GLU A 143 -7.31 6.37 -20.57
N LYS A 144 -6.99 5.59 -21.60
CA LYS A 144 -6.00 4.52 -21.51
C LYS A 144 -4.62 5.06 -21.12
N ARG A 145 -4.18 6.15 -21.73
CA ARG A 145 -2.91 6.80 -21.39
C ARG A 145 -2.86 7.21 -19.92
N GLN A 146 -3.93 7.87 -19.45
CA GLN A 146 -4.03 8.30 -18.06
C GLN A 146 -3.97 7.12 -17.09
N ALA A 147 -4.71 6.04 -17.38
CA ALA A 147 -4.69 4.83 -16.54
C ALA A 147 -3.30 4.21 -16.45
N ILE A 148 -2.56 4.12 -17.55
CA ILE A 148 -1.18 3.61 -17.58
C ILE A 148 -0.23 4.53 -16.79
N GLU A 149 -0.36 5.85 -16.92
CA GLU A 149 0.46 6.83 -16.19
C GLU A 149 0.21 6.75 -14.67
N GLU A 150 -1.05 6.64 -14.25
CA GLU A 150 -1.43 6.47 -12.85
C GLU A 150 -0.89 5.17 -12.27
N GLN A 151 -1.01 4.06 -13.03
CA GLN A 151 -0.46 2.77 -12.64
C GLN A 151 1.07 2.83 -12.48
N ARG A 152 1.79 3.48 -13.42
CA ARG A 152 3.24 3.66 -13.32
C ARG A 152 3.64 4.48 -12.10
N LYS A 153 2.91 5.55 -11.79
CA LYS A 153 3.15 6.34 -10.58
C LYS A 153 2.97 5.51 -9.31
N SER A 154 1.88 4.72 -9.25
CA SER A 154 1.61 3.82 -8.14
C SER A 154 2.73 2.79 -7.97
N ASN A 155 3.15 2.16 -9.08
CA ASN A 155 4.23 1.17 -9.09
C ASN A 155 5.56 1.78 -8.63
N THR A 156 5.92 2.98 -9.09
CA THR A 156 7.14 3.69 -8.67
C THR A 156 7.14 3.97 -7.17
N GLN A 157 5.99 4.38 -6.61
CA GLN A 157 5.86 4.60 -5.17
C GLN A 157 5.99 3.29 -4.37
N ALA A 158 5.42 2.20 -4.87
CA ALA A 158 5.54 0.88 -4.25
C ALA A 158 7.00 0.40 -4.23
N ILE A 159 7.71 0.52 -5.36
CA ILE A 159 9.14 0.18 -5.48
C ILE A 159 9.96 0.99 -4.49
N ARG A 160 9.78 2.30 -4.44
CA ARG A 160 10.51 3.15 -3.50
C ARG A 160 10.31 2.74 -2.04
N ARG A 161 9.08 2.40 -1.64
CA ARG A 161 8.79 1.91 -0.28
C ARG A 161 9.51 0.59 0.02
N ILE A 162 9.60 -0.29 -0.98
CA ILE A 162 10.30 -1.58 -0.87
C ILE A 162 11.81 -1.35 -0.74
N GLU A 163 12.39 -0.47 -1.55
CA GLU A 163 13.81 -0.11 -1.49
C GLU A 163 14.19 0.52 -0.15
N GLU A 164 13.37 1.45 0.36
CA GLU A 164 13.57 2.06 1.67
C GLU A 164 13.53 1.00 2.79
N ALA A 165 12.61 0.04 2.74
CA ALA A 165 12.54 -1.05 3.70
C ALA A 165 13.75 -2.00 3.59
N ALA A 166 14.18 -2.34 2.39
CA ALA A 166 15.35 -3.17 2.14
C ALA A 166 16.63 -2.51 2.67
N ALA A 167 16.81 -1.21 2.42
CA ALA A 167 17.97 -0.45 2.90
C ALA A 167 18.05 -0.42 4.44
N VAL A 168 16.90 -0.26 5.12
CA VAL A 168 16.86 -0.32 6.59
C VAL A 168 17.21 -1.71 7.09
N MET A 169 16.76 -2.78 6.42
CA MET A 169 17.09 -4.16 6.77
C MET A 169 18.56 -4.49 6.51
N GLU A 170 19.16 -3.94 5.45
CA GLU A 170 20.58 -4.13 5.15
C GLU A 170 21.49 -3.45 6.17
N GLY A 171 21.10 -2.26 6.64
CA GLY A 171 21.84 -1.53 7.68
C GLY A 171 21.77 -2.16 9.08
N ALA A 172 20.72 -2.94 9.35
CA ALA A 172 20.55 -3.64 10.63
C ALA A 172 21.26 -4.99 10.60
N SER A 173 22.55 -5.01 10.86
CA SER A 173 23.35 -6.24 10.93
C SER A 173 23.28 -6.95 12.28
N ALA A 174 22.64 -6.36 13.28
CA ALA A 174 22.47 -6.91 14.62
C ALA A 174 21.01 -7.11 14.97
N GLU A 175 20.75 -8.11 15.82
CA GLU A 175 19.43 -8.32 16.42
C GLU A 175 18.97 -7.06 17.15
N ILE A 176 17.74 -6.61 16.87
CA ILE A 176 17.16 -5.43 17.51
C ILE A 176 16.74 -5.84 18.91
N GLN A 177 17.46 -5.37 19.93
CA GLN A 177 17.19 -5.72 21.33
C GLN A 177 16.30 -4.72 22.05
N GLU A 178 16.32 -3.44 21.61
CA GLU A 178 15.59 -2.37 22.26
C GLU A 178 14.51 -1.79 21.35
N TRP A 179 13.41 -1.36 21.96
CA TRP A 179 12.31 -0.72 21.27
C TRP A 179 12.66 0.71 20.89
N ASP A 180 12.76 0.98 19.59
CA ASP A 180 12.94 2.32 19.03
C ASP A 180 11.71 2.71 18.19
N GLU A 181 11.01 3.76 18.59
CA GLU A 181 9.78 4.23 17.95
C GLU A 181 10.00 4.63 16.48
N THR A 182 11.18 5.16 16.15
CA THR A 182 11.52 5.60 14.79
C THR A 182 11.80 4.40 13.90
N LEU A 183 12.62 3.48 14.39
CA LEU A 183 12.96 2.25 13.68
C LEU A 183 11.71 1.39 13.42
N ILE A 184 10.88 1.20 14.44
CA ILE A 184 9.63 0.43 14.29
C ILE A 184 8.70 1.07 13.25
N ARG A 185 8.60 2.39 13.20
CA ARG A 185 7.83 3.08 12.15
C ARG A 185 8.38 2.86 10.74
N GLN A 186 9.68 2.72 10.61
CA GLN A 186 10.32 2.46 9.32
C GLN A 186 10.11 1.03 8.86
N LEU A 187 10.11 0.06 9.78
CA LEU A 187 10.03 -1.36 9.48
C LEU A 187 8.60 -1.91 9.40
N VAL A 188 7.72 -1.46 10.29
CA VAL A 188 6.37 -2.01 10.45
C VAL A 188 5.35 -1.15 9.72
N ASP A 189 4.53 -1.76 8.89
CA ASP A 189 3.37 -1.13 8.26
C ASP A 189 2.12 -1.28 9.14
N THR A 190 1.80 -2.51 9.51
CA THR A 190 0.61 -2.82 10.32
C THR A 190 0.88 -3.99 11.25
N VAL A 191 0.30 -3.94 12.45
CA VAL A 191 0.24 -5.07 13.38
C VAL A 191 -1.21 -5.44 13.61
N LYS A 192 -1.58 -6.67 13.30
CA LYS A 192 -2.93 -7.20 13.49
C LYS A 192 -2.97 -8.05 14.75
N VAL A 193 -3.79 -7.69 15.73
CA VAL A 193 -4.04 -8.49 16.92
C VAL A 193 -5.09 -9.55 16.61
N VAL A 194 -4.66 -10.79 16.44
CA VAL A 194 -5.53 -11.92 16.09
C VAL A 194 -6.22 -12.47 17.33
N SER A 195 -5.45 -12.67 18.39
CA SER A 195 -5.94 -13.15 19.69
C SER A 195 -5.11 -12.59 20.85
N ALA A 196 -5.38 -13.01 22.07
CA ALA A 196 -4.55 -12.67 23.25
C ALA A 196 -3.13 -13.26 23.16
N GLU A 197 -2.95 -14.29 22.35
CA GLU A 197 -1.74 -15.10 22.25
C GLU A 197 -1.05 -14.95 20.89
N HIS A 198 -1.70 -14.28 19.91
CA HIS A 198 -1.23 -14.28 18.52
C HIS A 198 -1.37 -12.91 17.86
N ILE A 199 -0.32 -12.47 17.18
CA ILE A 199 -0.31 -11.27 16.36
C ILE A 199 0.25 -11.59 14.97
N THR A 200 -0.17 -10.84 13.97
CA THR A 200 0.45 -10.81 12.64
C THR A 200 1.12 -9.46 12.45
N VAL A 201 2.42 -9.47 12.26
CA VAL A 201 3.21 -8.26 11.97
C VAL A 201 3.41 -8.16 10.46
N ILE A 202 2.95 -7.08 9.88
CA ILE A 202 3.13 -6.78 8.45
C ILE A 202 4.24 -5.75 8.34
N LEU A 203 5.37 -6.17 7.79
CA LEU A 203 6.52 -5.29 7.55
C LEU A 203 6.31 -4.48 6.26
N ARG A 204 6.99 -3.36 6.16
CA ARG A 204 7.04 -2.62 4.90
C ARG A 204 7.60 -3.51 3.80
N GLY A 205 6.93 -3.49 2.63
CA GLY A 205 7.19 -4.45 1.56
C GLY A 205 6.26 -5.65 1.56
N GLY A 206 5.26 -5.70 2.48
CA GLY A 206 4.19 -6.69 2.48
C GLY A 206 4.56 -8.05 3.10
N ILE A 207 5.71 -8.13 3.77
CA ILE A 207 6.13 -9.36 4.45
C ILE A 207 5.31 -9.53 5.72
N GLN A 208 4.61 -10.67 5.81
CA GLN A 208 3.81 -11.03 6.97
C GLN A 208 4.57 -12.03 7.84
N VAL A 209 4.60 -11.75 9.12
CA VAL A 209 5.17 -12.62 10.15
C VAL A 209 4.13 -12.90 11.21
N GLU A 210 3.78 -14.15 11.38
CA GLU A 210 2.94 -14.58 12.49
C GLU A 210 3.82 -14.80 13.72
N GLN A 211 3.39 -14.28 14.85
CA GLN A 211 4.16 -14.27 16.08
C GLN A 211 3.27 -14.53 17.30
N ASP A 212 3.70 -15.45 18.14
CA ASP A 212 3.11 -15.65 19.46
C ASP A 212 3.49 -14.50 20.40
N MET A 213 2.57 -14.14 21.27
CA MET A 213 2.80 -13.13 22.31
C MET A 213 3.68 -13.70 23.42
N ILE A 214 4.83 -13.06 23.67
CA ILE A 214 5.86 -13.48 24.63
C ILE A 214 6.03 -12.49 25.79
#